data_6c7d0e23687be7e41492c70611316db5
#
_entry.id   6c7d0e23687be7e41492c70611316db5
#
_cell.length_a   1.000
_cell.length_b   1.000
_cell.length_c   1.000
_cell.angle_alpha   90.00
_cell.angle_beta   90.00
_cell.angle_gamma   90.00
#
_symmetry.space_group_name_H-M   'P 1'
#
loop_
_entity.id
_entity.type
_entity.pdbx_description
1 polymer ?
#
loop_
_entity_poly.entity_id
_entity_poly.type
_entity_poly.pdbx_seq_one_letter_code
_entity_poly.pdbx_strand_id
1 'polypeptide(L)'
;MAEARIVLPPLKLASEIMKTMVTASCVNCEKLRFGLDTTRGLEVIEVEIPQRNPLDILLHNMLNILEGYREHVDRLGDVPILRQRMTGSDYDIFEEGLGVKLPGRREKWGGFYTSLLGYLREHLDEVKAGISTDGVTLGVEKGNFKLIFGGDLRLLRLLVSEGFYELGKFGGLKDVKSTGRPSLGIVEIRANGGVVALLTASLLALTAGSGSIGETDVYVISTMDIVGIEVRRLEAKFLTDVFRQFNSIIRDKSQYWMPVEDVDGMRLAALFEIYSRVGEEAEKVIGGRRVLESIRLNLSTFSPTGLRFYRREGFTISLGEVANLSSAMEAVGFTGWDKYKVASTIARLIISTLYLSKIASEQGLYKRLASDAKMLAYSIATEERRPYLDALYRLSRYLREEDVLWRIAQESSELIDEEHVESYIEDDYKGEKDRRKALLKSEAQRILRLLYHLVKQG
;
A
#
# COMPACT_ATOMS: atom_id res chain seq x y z
N MET A 1 14.78 -29.87 -6.68
CA MET A 1 14.29 -28.52 -6.37
C MET A 1 15.48 -27.70 -5.90
N ALA A 2 15.60 -26.48 -6.34
CA ALA A 2 16.65 -25.59 -5.89
C ALA A 2 16.08 -24.57 -4.90
N GLU A 3 16.85 -24.23 -3.88
CA GLU A 3 16.46 -23.32 -2.81
C GLU A 3 17.28 -22.04 -2.89
N ALA A 4 16.64 -20.89 -2.68
CA ALA A 4 17.29 -19.61 -2.50
C ALA A 4 16.89 -19.03 -1.15
N ARG A 5 17.84 -18.37 -0.50
CA ARG A 5 17.64 -17.70 0.78
C ARG A 5 17.98 -16.22 0.64
N ILE A 6 17.01 -15.38 0.95
CA ILE A 6 17.08 -13.93 0.83
C ILE A 6 17.08 -13.32 2.23
N VAL A 7 18.06 -12.50 2.53
CA VAL A 7 18.15 -11.77 3.79
C VAL A 7 17.47 -10.42 3.63
N LEU A 8 16.60 -10.07 4.57
CA LEU A 8 15.87 -8.82 4.57
C LEU A 8 16.62 -7.72 5.36
N PRO A 9 16.57 -6.47 4.88
CA PRO A 9 17.08 -5.35 5.67
C PRO A 9 16.28 -5.22 6.98
N PRO A 10 16.93 -4.98 8.14
CA PRO A 10 16.25 -4.84 9.43
C PRO A 10 15.62 -3.46 9.61
N LEU A 11 14.99 -2.97 8.58
CA LEU A 11 14.23 -1.73 8.50
C LEU A 11 12.82 -2.09 8.08
N LYS A 12 11.82 -1.69 8.84
CA LYS A 12 10.44 -2.13 8.65
C LYS A 12 9.94 -1.91 7.22
N LEU A 13 10.06 -0.69 6.71
CA LEU A 13 9.60 -0.38 5.35
C LEU A 13 10.39 -1.15 4.29
N ALA A 14 11.71 -1.22 4.40
CA ALA A 14 12.53 -1.96 3.43
C ALA A 14 12.24 -3.47 3.47
N SER A 15 12.04 -4.04 4.67
CA SER A 15 11.63 -5.43 4.85
C SER A 15 10.25 -5.69 4.22
N GLU A 16 9.25 -4.85 4.51
CA GLU A 16 7.90 -4.94 3.93
C GLU A 16 7.94 -4.83 2.38
N ILE A 17 8.73 -3.90 1.83
CA ILE A 17 8.96 -3.75 0.39
C ILE A 17 9.53 -5.04 -0.21
N MET A 18 10.58 -5.58 0.39
CA MET A 18 11.20 -6.82 -0.09
C MET A 18 10.26 -8.03 0.03
N LYS A 19 9.56 -8.20 1.15
CA LYS A 19 8.53 -9.24 1.31
C LYS A 19 7.47 -9.14 0.21
N THR A 20 7.01 -7.94 -0.05
CA THR A 20 6.02 -7.65 -1.09
C THR A 20 6.53 -8.05 -2.47
N MET A 21 7.73 -7.62 -2.83
CA MET A 21 8.32 -7.89 -4.15
C MET A 21 8.63 -9.36 -4.35
N VAL A 22 9.20 -10.03 -3.35
CA VAL A 22 9.45 -11.48 -3.39
C VAL A 22 8.14 -12.25 -3.57
N THR A 23 7.13 -11.93 -2.76
CA THR A 23 5.81 -12.60 -2.86
C THR A 23 5.17 -12.39 -4.22
N ALA A 24 5.17 -11.15 -4.73
CA ALA A 24 4.59 -10.84 -6.04
C ALA A 24 5.30 -11.55 -7.20
N SER A 25 6.61 -11.85 -7.06
CA SER A 25 7.42 -12.54 -8.07
C SER A 25 7.37 -14.05 -7.98
N CYS A 26 6.79 -14.60 -6.93
CA CYS A 26 6.72 -16.04 -6.66
C CYS A 26 5.62 -16.76 -7.46
N VAL A 27 5.46 -16.47 -8.73
CA VAL A 27 4.41 -17.07 -9.59
C VAL A 27 4.57 -18.60 -9.73
N ASN A 28 5.82 -19.07 -9.73
CA ASN A 28 6.18 -20.49 -9.92
C ASN A 28 6.89 -21.11 -8.70
N CYS A 29 6.76 -20.50 -7.54
CA CYS A 29 7.35 -21.05 -6.32
C CYS A 29 6.57 -22.27 -5.84
N GLU A 30 7.29 -23.34 -5.52
CA GLU A 30 6.72 -24.51 -4.85
C GLU A 30 6.52 -24.25 -3.36
N LYS A 31 7.42 -23.43 -2.78
CA LYS A 31 7.39 -23.09 -1.37
C LYS A 31 7.99 -21.72 -1.13
N LEU A 32 7.39 -20.99 -0.22
CA LEU A 32 7.83 -19.71 0.26
C LEU A 32 7.74 -19.70 1.80
N ARG A 33 8.86 -19.50 2.47
CA ARG A 33 8.92 -19.51 3.93
C ARG A 33 9.48 -18.21 4.44
N PHE A 34 8.77 -17.60 5.37
CA PHE A 34 9.19 -16.39 6.09
C PHE A 34 9.67 -16.79 7.47
N GLY A 35 10.89 -16.46 7.80
CA GLY A 35 11.52 -16.89 9.04
C GLY A 35 12.56 -15.90 9.57
N LEU A 36 13.20 -16.30 10.66
CA LEU A 36 14.28 -15.56 11.30
C LEU A 36 15.57 -16.39 11.19
N ASP A 37 16.63 -15.77 10.71
CA ASP A 37 17.99 -16.32 10.90
C ASP A 37 18.42 -16.07 12.35
N THR A 38 18.30 -17.10 13.17
CA THR A 38 18.61 -17.02 14.61
C THR A 38 20.09 -16.72 14.89
N THR A 39 20.98 -16.99 13.94
CA THR A 39 22.41 -16.72 14.07
C THR A 39 22.74 -15.26 13.89
N ARG A 40 21.99 -14.55 13.03
CA ARG A 40 22.19 -13.14 12.69
C ARG A 40 21.12 -12.22 13.26
N GLY A 41 20.00 -12.77 13.74
CA GLY A 41 18.84 -11.99 14.19
C GLY A 41 18.14 -11.24 13.06
N LEU A 42 18.27 -11.70 11.80
CA LEU A 42 17.70 -11.07 10.62
C LEU A 42 16.55 -11.88 10.06
N GLU A 43 15.53 -11.19 9.56
CA GLU A 43 14.47 -11.83 8.80
C GLU A 43 14.98 -12.40 7.48
N VAL A 44 14.50 -13.57 7.10
CA VAL A 44 14.89 -14.25 5.86
C VAL A 44 13.66 -14.79 5.14
N ILE A 45 13.75 -14.84 3.82
CA ILE A 45 12.79 -15.52 2.96
C ILE A 45 13.50 -16.69 2.29
N GLU A 46 12.98 -17.90 2.47
CA GLU A 46 13.42 -19.10 1.79
C GLU A 46 12.45 -19.40 0.67
N VAL A 47 12.96 -19.56 -0.55
CA VAL A 47 12.18 -19.74 -1.77
C VAL A 47 12.61 -21.03 -2.46
N GLU A 48 11.70 -21.97 -2.65
CA GLU A 48 11.93 -23.18 -3.44
C GLU A 48 11.27 -23.02 -4.83
N ILE A 49 12.07 -23.19 -5.87
CA ILE A 49 11.63 -23.17 -7.27
C ILE A 49 12.08 -24.49 -7.95
N PRO A 50 11.24 -25.09 -8.80
CA PRO A 50 11.58 -26.38 -9.43
C PRO A 50 12.75 -26.27 -10.42
N GLN A 51 13.16 -25.09 -10.79
CA GLN A 51 14.20 -24.80 -11.80
C GLN A 51 15.56 -24.57 -11.15
N ARG A 52 16.65 -24.65 -11.95
CA ARG A 52 17.99 -24.26 -11.50
C ARG A 52 18.08 -22.73 -11.36
N ASN A 53 18.91 -22.28 -10.43
CA ASN A 53 19.12 -20.85 -10.13
C ASN A 53 17.84 -20.09 -9.71
N PRO A 54 17.21 -20.47 -8.58
CA PRO A 54 15.95 -19.91 -8.14
C PRO A 54 16.01 -18.39 -7.90
N LEU A 55 17.14 -17.87 -7.44
CA LEU A 55 17.31 -16.45 -7.17
C LEU A 55 17.34 -15.63 -8.48
N ASP A 56 17.96 -16.14 -9.53
CA ASP A 56 17.97 -15.45 -10.84
C ASP A 56 16.56 -15.35 -11.42
N ILE A 57 15.80 -16.44 -11.34
CA ILE A 57 14.40 -16.47 -11.80
C ILE A 57 13.55 -15.46 -11.03
N LEU A 58 13.71 -15.44 -9.71
CA LEU A 58 12.98 -14.52 -8.84
C LEU A 58 13.31 -13.06 -9.18
N LEU A 59 14.59 -12.73 -9.34
CA LEU A 59 15.02 -11.37 -9.67
C LEU A 59 14.54 -10.93 -11.06
N HIS A 60 14.53 -11.82 -12.06
CA HIS A 60 13.94 -11.51 -13.36
C HIS A 60 12.43 -11.27 -13.25
N ASN A 61 11.71 -12.07 -12.47
CA ASN A 61 10.29 -11.85 -12.22
C ASN A 61 10.03 -10.52 -11.51
N MET A 62 10.86 -10.15 -10.52
CA MET A 62 10.77 -8.85 -9.86
C MET A 62 10.95 -7.72 -10.86
N LEU A 63 11.96 -7.80 -11.71
CA LEU A 63 12.21 -6.80 -12.73
C LEU A 63 11.03 -6.66 -13.70
N ASN A 64 10.46 -7.77 -14.17
CA ASN A 64 9.28 -7.76 -15.03
C ASN A 64 8.07 -7.10 -14.35
N ILE A 65 7.90 -7.35 -13.04
CA ILE A 65 6.84 -6.69 -12.25
C ILE A 65 7.12 -5.19 -12.20
N LEU A 66 8.32 -4.77 -11.86
CA LEU A 66 8.70 -3.36 -11.79
C LEU A 66 8.50 -2.67 -13.16
N GLU A 67 8.81 -3.33 -14.27
CA GLU A 67 8.53 -2.80 -15.60
C GLU A 67 7.04 -2.54 -15.85
N GLY A 68 6.19 -3.43 -15.37
CA GLY A 68 4.73 -3.24 -15.42
C GLY A 68 4.23 -2.01 -14.65
N TYR A 69 5.06 -1.45 -13.75
CA TYR A 69 4.72 -0.24 -12.98
C TYR A 69 5.15 1.08 -13.64
N ARG A 70 5.79 1.04 -14.81
CA ARG A 70 6.33 2.24 -15.49
C ARG A 70 5.28 3.32 -15.71
N GLU A 71 4.15 2.96 -16.31
CA GLU A 71 3.05 3.91 -16.55
C GLU A 71 2.47 4.48 -15.24
N HIS A 72 2.41 3.66 -14.21
CA HIS A 72 1.95 4.11 -12.89
C HIS A 72 2.89 5.17 -12.33
N VAL A 73 4.20 4.93 -12.34
CA VAL A 73 5.20 5.88 -11.84
C VAL A 73 5.20 7.17 -12.68
N ASP A 74 4.98 7.08 -13.99
CA ASP A 74 4.81 8.25 -14.84
C ASP A 74 3.59 9.10 -14.47
N ARG A 75 2.47 8.46 -14.09
CA ARG A 75 1.25 9.15 -13.62
C ARG A 75 1.38 9.76 -12.22
N LEU A 76 2.27 9.26 -11.39
CA LEU A 76 2.55 9.88 -10.09
C LEU A 76 3.06 11.32 -10.23
N GLY A 77 3.46 11.72 -11.43
CA GLY A 77 3.84 13.09 -11.77
C GLY A 77 5.05 13.56 -10.99
N ASP A 78 4.93 14.72 -10.40
CA ASP A 78 5.94 15.34 -9.53
C ASP A 78 5.93 14.74 -8.11
N VAL A 79 5.80 13.41 -7.94
CA VAL A 79 5.70 12.82 -6.59
C VAL A 79 6.93 13.12 -5.78
N PRO A 80 6.80 14.00 -4.81
CA PRO A 80 7.96 14.55 -4.12
C PRO A 80 8.48 13.67 -2.98
N ILE A 81 8.02 12.41 -2.84
CA ILE A 81 8.48 11.57 -1.73
C ILE A 81 10.00 11.45 -1.68
N LEU A 82 10.64 11.40 -2.85
CA LEU A 82 12.09 11.46 -2.95
C LEU A 82 12.61 12.90 -3.05
N ARG A 83 11.82 13.84 -3.60
CA ARG A 83 12.26 15.18 -3.98
C ARG A 83 12.37 16.17 -2.83
N GLN A 84 11.44 16.19 -1.90
CA GLN A 84 11.38 17.27 -0.92
C GLN A 84 12.48 17.25 0.13
N ARG A 85 13.21 16.12 0.28
CA ARG A 85 14.11 15.92 1.41
C ARG A 85 15.36 15.10 1.06
N MET A 86 15.69 15.01 -0.19
CA MET A 86 16.99 14.50 -0.59
C MET A 86 18.07 15.48 -0.12
N THR A 87 19.04 14.97 0.61
CA THR A 87 20.25 15.70 0.97
C THR A 87 21.30 15.49 -0.12
N GLY A 88 22.38 16.30 -0.11
CA GLY A 88 23.51 16.07 -1.01
C GLY A 88 23.96 14.62 -1.03
N SER A 89 23.99 13.95 0.14
CA SER A 89 24.36 12.52 0.24
C SER A 89 23.38 11.55 -0.45
N ASP A 90 22.10 11.91 -0.62
CA ASP A 90 21.16 11.08 -1.38
C ASP A 90 21.34 11.28 -2.90
N TYR A 91 21.73 12.50 -3.34
CA TYR A 91 22.14 12.77 -4.71
C TYR A 91 23.39 11.98 -5.07
N ASP A 92 24.40 11.98 -4.19
CA ASP A 92 25.68 11.26 -4.39
C ASP A 92 25.44 9.74 -4.56
N ILE A 93 24.45 9.15 -3.88
CA ILE A 93 24.10 7.74 -4.06
C ILE A 93 23.71 7.43 -5.52
N PHE A 94 22.89 8.27 -6.13
CA PHE A 94 22.39 8.02 -7.48
C PHE A 94 23.36 8.49 -8.55
N GLU A 95 23.88 9.70 -8.45
CA GLU A 95 24.73 10.28 -9.49
C GLU A 95 26.13 9.68 -9.49
N GLU A 96 26.75 9.59 -8.33
CA GLU A 96 28.12 9.04 -8.19
C GLU A 96 28.11 7.52 -8.01
N GLY A 97 27.14 7.00 -7.19
CA GLY A 97 27.10 5.58 -6.86
C GLY A 97 26.49 4.70 -7.95
N LEU A 98 25.43 5.15 -8.62
CA LEU A 98 24.70 4.38 -9.62
C LEU A 98 24.88 4.94 -11.04
N GLY A 99 25.43 6.13 -11.21
CA GLY A 99 25.46 6.81 -12.52
C GLY A 99 24.07 7.18 -13.06
N VAL A 100 23.06 7.23 -12.18
CA VAL A 100 21.67 7.52 -12.54
C VAL A 100 21.35 8.96 -12.15
N LYS A 101 21.06 9.78 -13.17
CA LYS A 101 20.72 11.19 -12.95
C LYS A 101 19.34 11.33 -12.33
N LEU A 102 19.25 12.12 -11.27
CA LEU A 102 17.98 12.47 -10.64
C LEU A 102 17.19 13.50 -11.48
N PRO A 103 15.85 13.42 -11.48
CA PRO A 103 15.03 14.36 -12.23
C PRO A 103 15.17 15.77 -11.66
N GLY A 104 15.25 16.76 -12.54
CA GLY A 104 15.19 18.16 -12.19
C GLY A 104 13.84 18.58 -11.62
N ARG A 105 13.72 19.80 -11.10
CA ARG A 105 12.51 20.31 -10.39
C ARG A 105 11.18 20.17 -11.16
N ARG A 106 11.23 20.09 -12.49
CA ARG A 106 10.05 20.01 -13.37
C ARG A 106 10.01 18.71 -14.20
N GLU A 107 10.93 17.81 -13.98
CA GLU A 107 11.00 16.54 -14.71
C GLU A 107 10.19 15.47 -14.00
N LYS A 108 9.53 14.61 -14.78
CA LYS A 108 8.74 13.49 -14.26
C LYS A 108 9.66 12.36 -13.77
N TRP A 109 9.22 11.67 -12.73
CA TRP A 109 9.96 10.56 -12.12
C TRP A 109 10.07 9.31 -13.00
N GLY A 110 9.24 9.17 -14.04
CA GLY A 110 9.27 8.05 -14.96
C GLY A 110 10.61 7.88 -15.68
N GLY A 111 11.27 8.97 -16.07
CA GLY A 111 12.61 8.92 -16.65
C GLY A 111 13.65 8.35 -15.68
N PHE A 112 13.65 8.82 -14.44
CA PHE A 112 14.50 8.30 -13.37
C PHE A 112 14.20 6.81 -13.10
N TYR A 113 12.92 6.46 -12.99
CA TYR A 113 12.49 5.07 -12.81
C TYR A 113 12.99 4.17 -13.94
N THR A 114 12.86 4.63 -15.19
CA THR A 114 13.37 3.90 -16.36
C THR A 114 14.89 3.69 -16.26
N SER A 115 15.64 4.70 -15.83
CA SER A 115 17.09 4.58 -15.63
C SER A 115 17.45 3.60 -14.53
N LEU A 116 16.69 3.58 -13.42
CA LEU A 116 16.86 2.56 -12.37
C LEU A 116 16.60 1.14 -12.89
N LEU A 117 15.56 0.95 -13.71
CA LEU A 117 15.28 -0.35 -14.32
C LEU A 117 16.39 -0.77 -15.29
N GLY A 118 16.95 0.19 -16.04
CA GLY A 118 18.13 -0.05 -16.89
C GLY A 118 19.33 -0.53 -16.07
N TYR A 119 19.66 0.20 -15.01
CA TYR A 119 20.71 -0.19 -14.07
C TYR A 119 20.49 -1.59 -13.49
N LEU A 120 19.27 -1.89 -13.05
CA LEU A 120 18.95 -3.21 -12.48
C LEU A 120 19.13 -4.34 -13.50
N ARG A 121 18.79 -4.14 -14.78
CA ARG A 121 18.99 -5.17 -15.81
C ARG A 121 20.47 -5.52 -16.01
N GLU A 122 21.33 -4.52 -15.91
CA GLU A 122 22.78 -4.69 -16.12
C GLU A 122 23.48 -5.24 -14.86
N HIS A 123 22.88 -5.04 -13.66
CA HIS A 123 23.51 -5.32 -12.37
C HIS A 123 22.71 -6.30 -11.50
N LEU A 124 21.96 -7.24 -12.12
CA LEU A 124 21.22 -8.27 -11.34
C LEU A 124 22.13 -9.13 -10.45
N ASP A 125 23.38 -9.37 -10.89
CA ASP A 125 24.35 -10.10 -10.08
C ASP A 125 24.76 -9.36 -8.81
N GLU A 126 24.79 -8.02 -8.84
CA GLU A 126 24.99 -7.21 -7.63
C GLU A 126 23.80 -7.35 -6.66
N VAL A 127 22.57 -7.30 -7.18
CA VAL A 127 21.35 -7.54 -6.35
C VAL A 127 21.46 -8.90 -5.70
N LYS A 128 21.74 -9.94 -6.48
CA LYS A 128 21.91 -11.31 -6.01
C LYS A 128 22.96 -11.43 -4.92
N ALA A 129 24.14 -10.85 -5.16
CA ALA A 129 25.23 -10.84 -4.17
C ALA A 129 24.82 -10.11 -2.90
N GLY A 130 24.07 -9.00 -3.00
CA GLY A 130 23.69 -8.18 -1.85
C GLY A 130 22.62 -8.79 -0.95
N ILE A 131 21.66 -9.54 -1.51
CA ILE A 131 20.53 -10.10 -0.74
C ILE A 131 20.74 -11.57 -0.34
N SER A 132 21.76 -12.23 -0.87
CA SER A 132 22.10 -13.60 -0.51
C SER A 132 22.67 -13.68 0.91
N THR A 133 22.57 -14.84 1.54
CA THR A 133 23.09 -15.08 2.89
C THR A 133 24.59 -14.78 2.99
N ASP A 134 25.35 -15.13 1.95
CA ASP A 134 26.81 -14.93 1.92
C ASP A 134 27.21 -13.48 1.66
N GLY A 135 26.33 -12.71 1.02
CA GLY A 135 26.55 -11.29 0.70
C GLY A 135 26.27 -10.34 1.86
N VAL A 136 25.58 -10.82 2.92
CA VAL A 136 25.26 -9.99 4.08
C VAL A 136 26.27 -10.20 5.19
N THR A 137 27.03 -9.17 5.53
CA THR A 137 28.07 -9.21 6.54
C THR A 137 27.85 -8.17 7.65
N LEU A 138 28.24 -8.50 8.85
CA LEU A 138 28.26 -7.57 9.98
C LEU A 138 29.70 -7.04 10.16
N GLY A 139 29.87 -5.73 9.99
CA GLY A 139 31.11 -5.03 10.22
C GLY A 139 31.05 -4.15 11.47
N VAL A 140 32.21 -3.79 11.98
CA VAL A 140 32.35 -2.80 13.06
C VAL A 140 33.35 -1.73 12.61
N GLU A 141 32.93 -0.48 12.59
CA GLU A 141 33.81 0.64 12.28
C GLU A 141 33.68 1.72 13.35
N LYS A 142 34.79 2.09 13.94
CA LYS A 142 34.85 3.13 15.00
C LYS A 142 33.84 2.90 16.14
N GLY A 143 33.62 1.62 16.51
CA GLY A 143 32.68 1.23 17.56
C GLY A 143 31.21 1.20 17.17
N ASN A 144 30.88 1.45 15.90
CA ASN A 144 29.54 1.36 15.37
C ASN A 144 29.38 0.04 14.59
N PHE A 145 28.25 -0.62 14.78
CA PHE A 145 27.91 -1.79 13.97
C PHE A 145 27.45 -1.33 12.59
N LYS A 146 27.96 -1.99 11.56
CA LYS A 146 27.53 -1.83 10.16
C LYS A 146 26.98 -3.15 9.67
N LEU A 147 25.80 -3.11 9.10
CA LEU A 147 25.24 -4.23 8.34
C LEU A 147 25.39 -3.93 6.85
N ILE A 148 26.11 -4.80 6.15
CA ILE A 148 26.54 -4.59 4.77
C ILE A 148 25.87 -5.61 3.88
N PHE A 149 25.11 -5.14 2.90
CA PHE A 149 24.43 -5.90 1.85
C PHE A 149 25.22 -5.81 0.53
N GLY A 150 26.36 -6.48 0.49
CA GLY A 150 27.19 -6.60 -0.71
C GLY A 150 27.96 -5.35 -1.14
N GLY A 151 27.90 -4.24 -0.40
CA GLY A 151 28.58 -3.00 -0.77
C GLY A 151 28.53 -1.90 0.27
N ASP A 152 29.08 -0.73 -0.02
CA ASP A 152 29.29 0.37 0.96
C ASP A 152 28.45 1.63 0.66
N LEU A 153 27.46 1.57 -0.24
CA LEU A 153 26.53 2.67 -0.47
C LEU A 153 25.53 2.78 0.68
N ARG A 154 25.15 4.00 1.02
CA ARG A 154 24.07 4.24 2.00
C ARG A 154 22.72 3.90 1.39
N LEU A 155 21.79 3.44 2.22
CA LEU A 155 20.39 3.37 1.82
C LEU A 155 19.75 4.76 1.83
N LEU A 156 18.70 4.91 1.03
CA LEU A 156 17.89 6.13 1.04
C LEU A 156 17.46 6.51 2.45
N ARG A 157 17.55 7.78 2.75
CA ARG A 157 17.19 8.33 4.06
C ARG A 157 15.74 8.02 4.45
N LEU A 158 14.83 7.96 3.48
CA LEU A 158 13.43 7.55 3.71
C LEU A 158 13.35 6.16 4.32
N LEU A 159 14.09 5.19 3.80
CA LEU A 159 14.11 3.81 4.29
C LEU A 159 14.75 3.69 5.69
N VAL A 160 15.74 4.53 5.96
CA VAL A 160 16.49 4.51 7.23
C VAL A 160 15.79 5.31 8.33
N SER A 161 15.08 6.37 8.00
CA SER A 161 14.47 7.29 8.98
C SER A 161 13.36 6.65 9.80
N GLU A 162 12.62 5.70 9.23
CA GLU A 162 11.56 4.98 9.95
C GLU A 162 12.13 4.11 11.07
N GLY A 163 13.23 3.38 10.82
CA GLY A 163 13.90 2.58 11.85
C GLY A 163 14.45 3.41 13.00
N PHE A 164 14.97 4.59 12.71
CA PHE A 164 15.44 5.52 13.75
C PHE A 164 14.31 6.08 14.61
N TYR A 165 13.14 6.28 14.05
CA TYR A 165 11.99 6.79 14.79
C TYR A 165 11.46 5.75 15.79
N GLU A 166 11.36 4.49 15.40
CA GLU A 166 10.93 3.41 16.31
C GLU A 166 11.95 3.20 17.44
N LEU A 167 13.23 3.19 17.14
CA LEU A 167 14.30 3.12 18.14
C LEU A 167 14.30 4.37 19.05
N GLY A 168 13.98 5.55 18.52
CA GLY A 168 13.88 6.78 19.29
C GLY A 168 12.62 6.85 20.17
N LYS A 169 11.52 6.21 19.78
CA LYS A 169 10.29 6.10 20.58
C LYS A 169 10.49 5.25 21.84
N PHE A 170 11.35 4.26 21.78
CA PHE A 170 11.70 3.46 22.94
C PHE A 170 12.66 4.17 23.92
N GLY A 171 12.84 5.48 23.78
CA GLY A 171 13.49 6.35 24.78
C GLY A 171 14.99 6.11 24.99
N GLY A 172 15.57 5.06 24.39
CA GLY A 172 16.88 4.57 24.77
C GLY A 172 18.06 5.36 24.21
N LEU A 173 17.97 5.89 23.01
CA LEU A 173 19.18 6.40 22.32
C LEU A 173 19.51 7.88 22.56
N LYS A 174 18.50 8.72 22.81
CA LYS A 174 18.76 10.11 23.20
C LYS A 174 19.28 10.23 24.63
N ASP A 175 18.71 9.45 25.54
CA ASP A 175 19.10 9.46 26.96
C ASP A 175 20.42 8.76 27.21
N VAL A 176 20.80 7.78 26.39
CA VAL A 176 22.08 7.11 26.45
C VAL A 176 23.25 8.05 26.14
N LYS A 177 23.08 9.03 25.25
CA LYS A 177 24.09 10.07 25.00
C LYS A 177 24.24 11.05 26.17
N SER A 178 23.19 11.32 26.89
CA SER A 178 23.19 12.26 28.03
C SER A 178 23.72 11.63 29.33
N THR A 179 23.65 10.31 29.45
CA THR A 179 24.03 9.58 30.68
C THR A 179 25.43 9.00 30.66
N GLY A 180 26.25 9.26 29.63
CA GLY A 180 27.63 8.76 29.55
C GLY A 180 27.74 7.23 29.44
N ARG A 181 26.64 6.51 29.23
CA ARG A 181 26.65 5.07 28.95
C ARG A 181 27.12 4.83 27.51
N PRO A 182 27.87 3.74 27.24
CA PRO A 182 28.29 3.41 25.90
C PRO A 182 27.02 3.33 25.02
N SER A 183 26.91 4.17 23.98
CA SER A 183 25.86 4.09 23.01
C SER A 183 25.89 2.68 22.43
N LEU A 184 24.80 1.94 22.53
CA LEU A 184 24.59 0.79 21.66
C LEU A 184 24.82 1.32 20.24
N GLY A 185 25.88 0.83 19.59
CA GLY A 185 26.36 1.38 18.33
C GLY A 185 25.22 1.50 17.33
N ILE A 186 25.15 2.65 16.69
CA ILE A 186 24.15 2.88 15.63
C ILE A 186 24.43 1.83 14.54
N VAL A 187 23.48 0.96 14.27
CA VAL A 187 23.60 0.02 13.15
C VAL A 187 23.47 0.83 11.87
N GLU A 188 24.57 1.09 11.21
CA GLU A 188 24.58 1.69 9.88
C GLU A 188 24.31 0.58 8.85
N ILE A 189 23.35 0.79 7.95
CA ILE A 189 23.05 -0.15 6.89
C ILE A 189 23.65 0.37 5.60
N ARG A 190 24.46 -0.50 4.98
CA ARG A 190 25.12 -0.27 3.70
C ARG A 190 24.70 -1.34 2.70
N ALA A 191 24.66 -0.99 1.43
CA ALA A 191 24.29 -1.92 0.36
C ALA A 191 25.12 -1.66 -0.90
N ASN A 192 25.11 -2.59 -1.83
CA ASN A 192 25.61 -2.33 -3.19
C ASN A 192 24.59 -1.57 -4.03
N GLY A 193 25.01 -1.13 -5.21
CA GLY A 193 24.18 -0.35 -6.12
C GLY A 193 22.91 -1.09 -6.55
N GLY A 194 23.00 -2.39 -6.81
CA GLY A 194 21.86 -3.21 -7.19
C GLY A 194 20.76 -3.26 -6.12
N VAL A 195 21.12 -3.45 -4.85
CA VAL A 195 20.13 -3.45 -3.75
C VAL A 195 19.52 -2.08 -3.54
N VAL A 196 20.30 -1.00 -3.62
CA VAL A 196 19.79 0.38 -3.54
C VAL A 196 18.80 0.67 -4.67
N ALA A 197 19.17 0.31 -5.91
CA ALA A 197 18.31 0.50 -7.08
C ALA A 197 17.00 -0.31 -6.96
N LEU A 198 17.07 -1.58 -6.51
CA LEU A 198 15.90 -2.44 -6.31
C LEU A 198 14.94 -1.86 -5.28
N LEU A 199 15.44 -1.49 -4.11
CA LEU A 199 14.61 -0.92 -3.05
C LEU A 199 13.97 0.42 -3.47
N THR A 200 14.73 1.25 -4.21
CA THR A 200 14.22 2.54 -4.70
C THR A 200 13.17 2.37 -5.78
N ALA A 201 13.41 1.50 -6.76
CA ALA A 201 12.43 1.20 -7.80
C ALA A 201 11.15 0.58 -7.20
N SER A 202 11.31 -0.34 -6.26
CA SER A 202 10.18 -0.95 -5.56
C SER A 202 9.39 0.06 -4.73
N LEU A 203 10.05 0.98 -4.03
CA LEU A 203 9.41 2.06 -3.29
C LEU A 203 8.55 2.94 -4.22
N LEU A 204 9.08 3.34 -5.37
CA LEU A 204 8.33 4.12 -6.37
C LEU A 204 7.14 3.32 -6.93
N ALA A 205 7.35 2.06 -7.26
CA ALA A 205 6.30 1.17 -7.75
C ALA A 205 5.16 0.96 -6.73
N LEU A 206 5.48 0.86 -5.45
CA LEU A 206 4.53 0.62 -4.36
C LEU A 206 3.93 1.91 -3.79
N THR A 207 4.40 3.09 -4.24
CA THR A 207 3.77 4.36 -3.90
C THR A 207 2.43 4.47 -4.61
N ALA A 208 1.34 4.44 -3.86
CA ALA A 208 -0.01 4.49 -4.42
C ALA A 208 -0.42 5.91 -4.86
N GLY A 209 0.11 6.92 -4.20
CA GLY A 209 -0.17 8.31 -4.51
C GLY A 209 0.41 9.29 -3.50
N SER A 210 0.17 10.57 -3.75
CA SER A 210 0.52 11.67 -2.86
C SER A 210 -0.65 12.64 -2.72
N GLY A 211 -0.69 13.39 -1.64
CA GLY A 211 -1.69 14.42 -1.38
C GLY A 211 -1.30 15.27 -0.19
N SER A 212 -2.25 16.02 0.37
CA SER A 212 -2.01 16.87 1.53
C SER A 212 -3.09 16.66 2.60
N ILE A 213 -2.66 16.66 3.86
CA ILE A 213 -3.55 16.76 5.02
C ILE A 213 -3.27 18.10 5.67
N GLY A 214 -4.22 19.04 5.53
CA GLY A 214 -3.96 20.45 5.84
C GLY A 214 -2.83 20.99 4.95
N GLU A 215 -1.79 21.53 5.56
CA GLU A 215 -0.60 22.07 4.86
C GLU A 215 0.54 21.05 4.69
N THR A 216 0.32 19.78 5.09
CA THR A 216 1.38 18.77 5.12
C THR A 216 1.21 17.78 3.98
N ASP A 217 2.23 17.65 3.14
CA ASP A 217 2.27 16.62 2.12
C ASP A 217 2.28 15.22 2.75
N VAL A 218 1.55 14.30 2.14
CA VAL A 218 1.40 12.91 2.59
C VAL A 218 1.58 11.98 1.41
N TYR A 219 2.32 10.91 1.64
CA TYR A 219 2.56 9.84 0.66
C TYR A 219 1.98 8.54 1.17
N VAL A 220 1.37 7.80 0.27
CA VAL A 220 0.74 6.52 0.57
C VAL A 220 1.52 5.39 -0.08
N ILE A 221 1.96 4.43 0.72
CA ILE A 221 2.70 3.25 0.27
C ILE A 221 1.90 2.01 0.66
N SER A 222 1.68 1.14 -0.32
CA SER A 222 1.01 -0.16 -0.11
C SER A 222 2.05 -1.27 -0.05
N THR A 223 2.04 -2.04 1.05
CA THR A 223 2.95 -3.17 1.25
C THR A 223 2.22 -4.38 1.79
N MET A 224 2.89 -5.53 1.74
CA MET A 224 2.47 -6.76 2.38
C MET A 224 3.47 -7.12 3.47
N ASP A 225 2.99 -7.47 4.64
CA ASP A 225 3.80 -8.04 5.71
C ASP A 225 3.36 -9.48 5.98
N ILE A 226 4.32 -10.37 6.05
CA ILE A 226 4.11 -11.80 6.28
C ILE A 226 5.07 -12.24 7.37
N VAL A 227 4.54 -12.88 8.41
CA VAL A 227 5.33 -13.24 9.58
C VAL A 227 5.23 -14.72 9.88
N GLY A 228 6.40 -15.38 9.95
CA GLY A 228 6.56 -16.70 10.57
C GLY A 228 5.77 -17.83 9.95
N ILE A 229 5.52 -17.82 8.64
CA ILE A 229 4.77 -18.87 7.94
C ILE A 229 5.54 -19.50 6.80
N GLU A 230 5.08 -20.71 6.45
CA GLU A 230 5.44 -21.44 5.24
C GLU A 230 4.22 -21.47 4.33
N VAL A 231 4.38 -21.07 3.10
CA VAL A 231 3.34 -20.98 2.07
C VAL A 231 3.71 -21.93 0.93
N ARG A 232 2.79 -22.76 0.51
CA ARG A 232 2.98 -23.72 -0.60
C ARG A 232 2.48 -23.13 -1.92
N ARG A 233 2.76 -23.80 -3.02
CA ARG A 233 2.52 -23.34 -4.41
C ARG A 233 1.15 -22.69 -4.65
N LEU A 234 0.06 -23.33 -4.24
CA LEU A 234 -1.28 -22.80 -4.45
C LEU A 234 -1.52 -21.50 -3.66
N GLU A 235 -1.01 -21.48 -2.44
CA GLU A 235 -1.09 -20.33 -1.57
C GLU A 235 -0.19 -19.17 -2.07
N ALA A 236 1.00 -19.48 -2.60
CA ALA A 236 1.89 -18.49 -3.18
C ALA A 236 1.25 -17.81 -4.41
N LYS A 237 0.58 -18.57 -5.27
CA LYS A 237 -0.18 -18.01 -6.39
C LYS A 237 -1.32 -17.12 -5.91
N PHE A 238 -2.09 -17.59 -4.93
CA PHE A 238 -3.17 -16.82 -4.31
C PHE A 238 -2.64 -15.49 -3.74
N LEU A 239 -1.53 -15.51 -3.01
CA LEU A 239 -0.91 -14.30 -2.46
C LEU A 239 -0.48 -13.32 -3.55
N THR A 240 0.07 -13.81 -4.64
CA THR A 240 0.42 -12.98 -5.81
C THR A 240 -0.83 -12.28 -6.37
N ASP A 241 -1.93 -13.02 -6.53
CA ASP A 241 -3.18 -12.49 -7.06
C ASP A 241 -3.83 -11.50 -6.09
N VAL A 242 -3.85 -11.82 -4.78
CA VAL A 242 -4.32 -10.90 -3.73
C VAL A 242 -3.54 -9.59 -3.75
N PHE A 243 -2.21 -9.66 -3.82
CA PHE A 243 -1.38 -8.47 -3.85
C PHE A 243 -1.65 -7.61 -5.09
N ARG A 244 -1.78 -8.22 -6.27
CA ARG A 244 -2.15 -7.51 -7.50
C ARG A 244 -3.49 -6.81 -7.36
N GLN A 245 -4.50 -7.49 -6.80
CA GLN A 245 -5.82 -6.90 -6.57
C GLN A 245 -5.75 -5.77 -5.55
N PHE A 246 -5.05 -5.95 -4.44
CA PHE A 246 -4.87 -4.90 -3.43
C PHE A 246 -4.21 -3.66 -4.03
N ASN A 247 -3.12 -3.83 -4.76
CA ASN A 247 -2.46 -2.72 -5.45
C ASN A 247 -3.36 -2.03 -6.49
N SER A 248 -4.11 -2.80 -7.28
CA SER A 248 -5.08 -2.23 -8.22
C SER A 248 -6.11 -1.39 -7.49
N ILE A 249 -6.71 -1.91 -6.41
CA ILE A 249 -7.69 -1.18 -5.59
C ILE A 249 -7.10 0.15 -5.09
N ILE A 250 -5.91 0.09 -4.51
CA ILE A 250 -5.28 1.27 -3.91
C ILE A 250 -4.94 2.32 -4.97
N ARG A 251 -4.44 1.91 -6.14
CA ARG A 251 -4.13 2.83 -7.25
C ARG A 251 -5.37 3.44 -7.87
N ASP A 252 -6.35 2.62 -8.21
CA ASP A 252 -7.60 3.06 -8.83
C ASP A 252 -8.34 4.06 -7.94
N LYS A 253 -8.09 3.97 -6.64
CA LYS A 253 -8.74 4.81 -5.62
C LYS A 253 -7.81 5.84 -4.98
N SER A 254 -6.59 6.01 -5.48
CA SER A 254 -5.59 6.91 -4.85
C SER A 254 -6.12 8.33 -4.66
N GLN A 255 -6.89 8.85 -5.60
CA GLN A 255 -7.55 10.17 -5.50
C GLN A 255 -8.55 10.25 -4.33
N TYR A 256 -9.11 9.12 -3.87
CA TYR A 256 -10.06 9.04 -2.77
C TYR A 256 -9.38 8.72 -1.43
N TRP A 257 -8.24 8.00 -1.46
CA TRP A 257 -7.48 7.67 -0.27
C TRP A 257 -6.70 8.87 0.28
N MET A 258 -6.29 9.73 -0.62
CA MET A 258 -5.54 10.93 -0.26
C MET A 258 -6.50 12.00 0.22
N PRO A 259 -6.09 12.79 1.04
CA PRO A 259 -6.46 13.67 2.11
C PRO A 259 -7.60 13.21 3.07
N VAL A 260 -7.93 11.93 3.16
CA VAL A 260 -8.98 11.49 4.10
C VAL A 260 -8.43 11.32 5.51
N GLU A 261 -9.03 11.99 6.48
CA GLU A 261 -8.68 11.91 7.90
C GLU A 261 -9.32 10.71 8.61
N ASP A 262 -10.29 10.05 7.97
CA ASP A 262 -11.03 8.91 8.52
C ASP A 262 -10.36 7.59 8.12
N VAL A 263 -9.32 7.20 8.86
CA VAL A 263 -8.56 5.97 8.64
C VAL A 263 -9.43 4.72 8.80
N ASP A 264 -10.35 4.72 9.76
CA ASP A 264 -11.23 3.57 10.02
C ASP A 264 -12.21 3.34 8.87
N GLY A 265 -12.81 4.40 8.35
CA GLY A 265 -13.68 4.33 7.19
C GLY A 265 -12.95 3.81 5.96
N MET A 266 -11.74 4.27 5.74
CA MET A 266 -10.89 3.80 4.64
C MET A 266 -10.50 2.32 4.81
N ARG A 267 -10.17 1.91 6.03
CA ARG A 267 -9.87 0.50 6.33
C ARG A 267 -11.07 -0.40 6.04
N LEU A 268 -12.26 -0.03 6.50
CA LEU A 268 -13.49 -0.76 6.21
C LEU A 268 -13.76 -0.84 4.71
N ALA A 269 -13.67 0.27 4.00
CA ALA A 269 -13.86 0.29 2.56
C ALA A 269 -12.85 -0.62 1.84
N ALA A 270 -11.59 -0.58 2.21
CA ALA A 270 -10.56 -1.45 1.65
C ALA A 270 -10.83 -2.93 1.96
N LEU A 271 -11.23 -3.27 3.19
CA LEU A 271 -11.60 -4.63 3.59
C LEU A 271 -12.73 -5.18 2.71
N PHE A 272 -13.81 -4.44 2.54
CA PHE A 272 -14.96 -4.85 1.74
C PHE A 272 -14.63 -4.92 0.23
N GLU A 273 -13.84 -4.00 -0.30
CA GLU A 273 -13.42 -4.03 -1.70
C GLU A 273 -12.46 -5.20 -1.98
N ILE A 274 -11.52 -5.49 -1.07
CA ILE A 274 -10.64 -6.69 -1.18
C ILE A 274 -11.49 -7.95 -1.15
N TYR A 275 -12.40 -8.05 -0.17
CA TYR A 275 -13.30 -9.19 -0.09
C TYR A 275 -14.13 -9.37 -1.36
N SER A 276 -14.62 -8.31 -1.96
CA SER A 276 -15.41 -8.39 -3.19
C SER A 276 -14.63 -8.97 -4.38
N ARG A 277 -13.30 -8.85 -4.37
CA ARG A 277 -12.43 -9.30 -5.47
C ARG A 277 -11.74 -10.64 -5.23
N VAL A 278 -11.39 -10.94 -3.99
CA VAL A 278 -10.60 -12.14 -3.66
C VAL A 278 -11.23 -13.01 -2.56
N GLY A 279 -12.43 -12.68 -2.09
CA GLY A 279 -13.09 -13.41 -1.01
C GLY A 279 -13.37 -14.86 -1.36
N GLU A 280 -13.76 -15.15 -2.60
CA GLU A 280 -14.01 -16.52 -3.06
C GLU A 280 -12.73 -17.38 -3.04
N GLU A 281 -11.61 -16.82 -3.47
CA GLU A 281 -10.32 -17.48 -3.43
C GLU A 281 -9.81 -17.63 -1.99
N ALA A 282 -10.02 -16.61 -1.14
CA ALA A 282 -9.64 -16.68 0.26
C ALA A 282 -10.37 -17.80 1.02
N GLU A 283 -11.65 -18.02 0.72
CA GLU A 283 -12.44 -19.10 1.29
C GLU A 283 -11.92 -20.49 0.90
N LYS A 284 -11.28 -20.61 -0.28
CA LYS A 284 -10.75 -21.86 -0.82
C LYS A 284 -9.32 -22.19 -0.37
N VAL A 285 -8.63 -21.27 0.32
CA VAL A 285 -7.26 -21.48 0.75
C VAL A 285 -7.17 -22.59 1.79
N ILE A 286 -6.51 -23.68 1.42
CA ILE A 286 -6.45 -24.94 2.18
C ILE A 286 -5.52 -24.84 3.40
N GLY A 287 -4.59 -23.88 3.43
CA GLY A 287 -3.62 -23.70 4.53
C GLY A 287 -4.21 -23.27 5.86
N GLY A 288 -5.49 -23.02 5.86
CA GLY A 288 -6.27 -22.71 7.03
C GLY A 288 -6.12 -21.28 7.52
N ARG A 289 -6.95 -20.94 8.49
CA ARG A 289 -7.10 -19.60 9.08
C ARG A 289 -5.78 -18.99 9.56
N ARG A 290 -4.86 -19.82 10.10
CA ARG A 290 -3.56 -19.35 10.60
C ARG A 290 -2.68 -18.73 9.52
N VAL A 291 -2.68 -19.27 8.31
CA VAL A 291 -1.92 -18.72 7.18
C VAL A 291 -2.47 -17.36 6.82
N LEU A 292 -3.79 -17.25 6.67
CA LEU A 292 -4.45 -15.99 6.32
C LEU A 292 -4.29 -14.92 7.40
N GLU A 293 -4.34 -15.27 8.69
CA GLU A 293 -4.12 -14.34 9.80
C GLU A 293 -2.69 -13.79 9.88
N SER A 294 -1.71 -14.55 9.35
CA SER A 294 -0.31 -14.15 9.32
C SER A 294 0.04 -13.23 8.15
N ILE A 295 -0.86 -13.03 7.21
CA ILE A 295 -0.67 -12.17 6.04
C ILE A 295 -1.43 -10.87 6.25
N ARG A 296 -0.69 -9.77 6.17
CA ARG A 296 -1.18 -8.43 6.41
C ARG A 296 -0.95 -7.55 5.19
N LEU A 297 -2.00 -6.91 4.73
CA LEU A 297 -1.94 -5.86 3.72
C LEU A 297 -1.88 -4.52 4.43
N ASN A 298 -0.79 -3.79 4.24
CA ASN A 298 -0.53 -2.53 4.91
C ASN A 298 -0.71 -1.36 3.94
N LEU A 299 -1.49 -0.37 4.32
CA LEU A 299 -1.45 0.95 3.74
C LEU A 299 -0.81 1.88 4.74
N SER A 300 0.35 2.40 4.41
CA SER A 300 1.11 3.29 5.28
C SER A 300 1.15 4.69 4.69
N THR A 301 0.90 5.69 5.52
CA THR A 301 1.03 7.09 5.14
C THR A 301 2.31 7.67 5.73
N PHE A 302 3.05 8.42 4.94
CA PHE A 302 4.28 9.07 5.33
C PHE A 302 4.19 10.57 5.11
N SER A 303 4.65 11.35 6.06
CA SER A 303 4.75 12.79 5.91
C SER A 303 6.16 13.27 6.20
N PRO A 304 6.69 14.18 5.37
CA PRO A 304 7.95 14.83 5.64
C PRO A 304 7.79 15.88 6.74
N THR A 305 8.69 15.87 7.73
CA THR A 305 8.79 16.92 8.75
C THR A 305 10.25 17.23 9.01
N GLY A 306 10.69 18.41 8.66
CA GLY A 306 12.12 18.74 8.68
C GLY A 306 12.89 17.86 7.70
N LEU A 307 13.95 17.22 8.15
CA LEU A 307 14.77 16.29 7.37
C LEU A 307 14.36 14.82 7.57
N ARG A 308 13.18 14.55 8.14
CA ARG A 308 12.74 13.20 8.50
C ARG A 308 11.42 12.89 7.84
N PHE A 309 11.19 11.62 7.56
CA PHE A 309 9.89 11.09 7.20
C PHE A 309 9.30 10.38 8.42
N TYR A 310 8.07 10.70 8.71
CA TYR A 310 7.33 10.05 9.78
C TYR A 310 6.23 9.20 9.16
N ARG A 311 6.18 7.93 9.57
CA ARG A 311 5.01 7.11 9.33
C ARG A 311 3.88 7.72 10.14
N ARG A 312 2.87 8.20 9.45
CA ARG A 312 1.60 8.60 10.06
C ARG A 312 0.67 7.42 10.14
N GLU A 313 -0.54 7.70 10.57
CA GLU A 313 -1.59 6.71 10.61
C GLU A 313 -1.75 6.04 9.24
N GLY A 314 -1.88 4.73 9.28
CA GLY A 314 -2.21 3.88 8.18
C GLY A 314 -3.12 2.79 8.70
N PHE A 315 -3.49 1.86 7.87
CA PHE A 315 -4.26 0.71 8.31
C PHE A 315 -3.65 -0.60 7.85
N THR A 316 -4.00 -1.64 8.58
CA THR A 316 -3.62 -3.01 8.27
C THR A 316 -4.89 -3.84 8.14
N ILE A 317 -4.95 -4.70 7.12
CA ILE A 317 -6.01 -5.69 6.91
C ILE A 317 -5.35 -7.04 6.88
N SER A 318 -5.75 -7.96 7.76
CA SER A 318 -5.32 -9.35 7.66
C SER A 318 -6.18 -10.10 6.65
N LEU A 319 -5.61 -11.07 5.93
CA LEU A 319 -6.42 -11.92 5.07
C LEU A 319 -7.38 -12.82 5.85
N GLY A 320 -7.11 -13.06 7.14
CA GLY A 320 -8.06 -13.69 8.04
C GLY A 320 -9.35 -12.88 8.21
N GLU A 321 -9.25 -11.54 8.31
CA GLU A 321 -10.43 -10.66 8.34
C GLU A 321 -11.21 -10.74 7.03
N VAL A 322 -10.52 -10.81 5.88
CA VAL A 322 -11.16 -10.96 4.57
C VAL A 322 -11.94 -12.29 4.49
N ALA A 323 -11.35 -13.39 4.97
CA ALA A 323 -12.04 -14.69 4.99
C ALA A 323 -13.23 -14.71 5.96
N ASN A 324 -13.09 -14.09 7.13
CA ASN A 324 -14.17 -14.00 8.11
C ASN A 324 -15.37 -13.19 7.61
N LEU A 325 -15.13 -12.21 6.72
CA LEU A 325 -16.20 -11.39 6.17
C LEU A 325 -17.23 -12.21 5.38
N SER A 326 -16.85 -13.37 4.83
CA SER A 326 -17.80 -14.29 4.20
C SER A 326 -18.88 -14.76 5.15
N SER A 327 -18.48 -15.34 6.30
CA SER A 327 -19.42 -15.77 7.33
C SER A 327 -20.26 -14.62 7.87
N ALA A 328 -19.63 -13.46 8.02
CA ALA A 328 -20.30 -12.26 8.48
C ALA A 328 -21.38 -11.76 7.51
N MET A 329 -21.11 -11.78 6.21
CA MET A 329 -22.09 -11.45 5.16
C MET A 329 -23.26 -12.43 5.16
N GLU A 330 -22.99 -13.73 5.33
CA GLU A 330 -24.01 -14.76 5.40
C GLU A 330 -24.88 -14.64 6.66
N ALA A 331 -24.31 -14.28 7.80
CA ALA A 331 -25.03 -14.06 9.05
C ALA A 331 -26.06 -12.94 8.96
N VAL A 332 -25.84 -11.93 8.12
CA VAL A 332 -26.81 -10.84 7.89
C VAL A 332 -27.74 -11.12 6.69
N GLY A 333 -27.60 -12.26 6.00
CA GLY A 333 -28.53 -12.76 4.98
C GLY A 333 -28.03 -12.72 3.54
N PHE A 334 -26.80 -12.27 3.28
CA PHE A 334 -26.24 -12.29 1.92
C PHE A 334 -25.58 -13.61 1.61
N THR A 335 -26.01 -14.26 0.52
CA THR A 335 -25.50 -15.58 0.12
C THR A 335 -25.06 -15.60 -1.34
N GLY A 336 -24.21 -16.56 -1.70
CA GLY A 336 -23.75 -16.76 -3.07
C GLY A 336 -22.99 -15.55 -3.64
N TRP A 337 -23.16 -15.28 -4.93
CA TRP A 337 -22.49 -14.18 -5.63
C TRP A 337 -22.91 -12.78 -5.19
N ASP A 338 -24.11 -12.65 -4.60
CA ASP A 338 -24.62 -11.34 -4.20
C ASP A 338 -23.83 -10.74 -3.04
N LYS A 339 -23.24 -11.57 -2.17
CA LYS A 339 -22.40 -11.09 -1.06
C LYS A 339 -21.19 -10.27 -1.56
N TYR A 340 -20.55 -10.66 -2.67
CA TYR A 340 -19.40 -9.92 -3.23
C TYR A 340 -19.81 -8.60 -3.88
N LYS A 341 -20.96 -8.57 -4.56
CA LYS A 341 -21.53 -7.35 -5.15
C LYS A 341 -21.92 -6.35 -4.06
N VAL A 342 -22.58 -6.82 -3.01
CA VAL A 342 -22.97 -5.99 -1.87
C VAL A 342 -21.72 -5.44 -1.18
N ALA A 343 -20.70 -6.25 -0.97
CA ALA A 343 -19.44 -5.80 -0.39
C ALA A 343 -18.80 -4.68 -1.22
N SER A 344 -18.70 -4.83 -2.54
CA SER A 344 -18.21 -3.76 -3.42
C SER A 344 -19.06 -2.50 -3.35
N THR A 345 -20.39 -2.66 -3.26
CA THR A 345 -21.32 -1.54 -3.13
C THR A 345 -21.09 -0.76 -1.83
N ILE A 346 -20.93 -1.47 -0.70
CA ILE A 346 -20.64 -0.87 0.60
C ILE A 346 -19.31 -0.13 0.57
N ALA A 347 -18.26 -0.77 0.04
CA ALA A 347 -16.94 -0.16 -0.08
C ALA A 347 -17.00 1.16 -0.87
N ARG A 348 -17.64 1.14 -2.02
CA ARG A 348 -17.79 2.33 -2.88
C ARG A 348 -18.63 3.42 -2.22
N LEU A 349 -19.69 3.06 -1.51
CA LEU A 349 -20.51 4.02 -0.77
C LEU A 349 -19.70 4.74 0.29
N ILE A 350 -18.91 4.00 1.09
CA ILE A 350 -18.02 4.60 2.10
C ILE A 350 -17.03 5.55 1.42
N ILE A 351 -16.32 5.11 0.39
CA ILE A 351 -15.31 5.93 -0.29
C ILE A 351 -15.94 7.21 -0.85
N SER A 352 -17.04 7.09 -1.60
CA SER A 352 -17.69 8.23 -2.23
C SER A 352 -18.22 9.25 -1.20
N THR A 353 -18.83 8.77 -0.12
CA THR A 353 -19.35 9.65 0.93
C THR A 353 -18.24 10.32 1.74
N LEU A 354 -17.16 9.62 2.04
CA LEU A 354 -15.97 10.20 2.67
C LEU A 354 -15.33 11.27 1.79
N TYR A 355 -15.22 11.02 0.50
CA TYR A 355 -14.68 12.00 -0.44
C TYR A 355 -15.57 13.24 -0.52
N LEU A 356 -16.87 13.09 -0.74
CA LEU A 356 -17.80 14.21 -0.81
C LEU A 356 -17.92 14.98 0.51
N SER A 357 -17.76 14.32 1.65
CA SER A 357 -17.77 14.99 2.95
C SER A 357 -16.68 16.06 3.11
N LYS A 358 -15.67 16.04 2.24
CA LYS A 358 -14.57 17.01 2.24
C LYS A 358 -14.73 18.12 1.21
N ILE A 359 -15.27 17.79 0.05
CA ILE A 359 -15.23 18.69 -1.10
C ILE A 359 -16.59 19.31 -1.46
N ALA A 360 -17.70 18.69 -1.02
CA ALA A 360 -19.04 19.17 -1.29
C ALA A 360 -19.42 20.40 -0.48
N SER A 361 -20.35 21.18 -0.98
CA SER A 361 -20.96 22.31 -0.25
C SER A 361 -21.75 21.79 0.96
N GLU A 362 -22.46 20.68 0.81
CA GLU A 362 -23.28 20.02 1.83
C GLU A 362 -22.50 18.98 2.65
N GLN A 363 -21.34 19.36 3.17
CA GLN A 363 -20.46 18.46 3.92
C GLN A 363 -21.17 17.71 5.07
N GLY A 364 -22.12 18.36 5.75
CA GLY A 364 -22.86 17.76 6.86
C GLY A 364 -23.72 16.56 6.45
N LEU A 365 -24.31 16.59 5.25
CA LEU A 365 -25.05 15.47 4.68
C LEU A 365 -24.12 14.29 4.42
N TYR A 366 -23.03 14.51 3.69
CA TYR A 366 -22.11 13.45 3.33
C TYR A 366 -21.35 12.87 4.50
N LYS A 367 -21.07 13.65 5.56
CA LYS A 367 -20.51 13.15 6.84
C LYS A 367 -21.48 12.18 7.53
N ARG A 368 -22.78 12.48 7.52
CA ARG A 368 -23.80 11.56 8.08
C ARG A 368 -23.93 10.30 7.25
N LEU A 369 -24.00 10.41 5.93
CA LEU A 369 -24.03 9.27 5.01
C LEU A 369 -22.79 8.38 5.20
N ALA A 370 -21.60 8.96 5.31
CA ALA A 370 -20.37 8.23 5.57
C ALA A 370 -20.42 7.51 6.92
N SER A 371 -20.94 8.15 7.95
CA SER A 371 -21.10 7.54 9.27
C SER A 371 -22.06 6.35 9.25
N ASP A 372 -23.21 6.47 8.57
CA ASP A 372 -24.18 5.38 8.47
C ASP A 372 -23.68 4.24 7.57
N ALA A 373 -22.95 4.55 6.50
CA ALA A 373 -22.29 3.54 5.65
C ALA A 373 -21.19 2.78 6.41
N LYS A 374 -20.39 3.47 7.23
CA LYS A 374 -19.40 2.83 8.12
C LYS A 374 -20.07 1.96 9.18
N MET A 375 -21.15 2.44 9.78
CA MET A 375 -21.91 1.65 10.76
C MET A 375 -22.47 0.37 10.13
N LEU A 376 -22.98 0.44 8.90
CA LEU A 376 -23.43 -0.73 8.15
C LEU A 376 -22.28 -1.73 7.96
N ALA A 377 -21.14 -1.27 7.45
CA ALA A 377 -19.97 -2.11 7.23
C ALA A 377 -19.43 -2.73 8.52
N TYR A 378 -19.34 -1.93 9.60
CA TYR A 378 -18.89 -2.39 10.91
C TYR A 378 -19.83 -3.45 11.47
N SER A 379 -21.15 -3.23 11.42
CA SER A 379 -22.16 -4.18 11.90
C SER A 379 -22.10 -5.52 11.18
N ILE A 380 -21.83 -5.51 9.88
CA ILE A 380 -21.59 -6.74 9.11
C ILE A 380 -20.31 -7.41 9.60
N ALA A 381 -19.19 -6.68 9.66
CA ALA A 381 -17.90 -7.25 10.05
C ALA A 381 -17.88 -7.82 11.48
N THR A 382 -18.75 -7.34 12.37
CA THR A 382 -18.93 -7.82 13.76
C THR A 382 -20.09 -8.81 13.92
N GLU A 383 -20.78 -9.18 12.82
CA GLU A 383 -21.94 -10.09 12.81
C GLU A 383 -23.13 -9.59 13.67
N GLU A 384 -23.23 -8.28 13.86
CA GLU A 384 -24.25 -7.65 14.68
C GLU A 384 -25.52 -7.32 13.87
N ARG A 385 -26.45 -8.25 13.79
CA ARG A 385 -27.66 -8.13 12.96
C ARG A 385 -28.53 -6.92 13.29
N ARG A 386 -28.67 -6.55 14.55
CA ARG A 386 -29.53 -5.43 14.97
C ARG A 386 -28.97 -4.07 14.54
N PRO A 387 -27.69 -3.73 14.83
CA PRO A 387 -27.06 -2.53 14.29
C PRO A 387 -27.04 -2.49 12.76
N TYR A 388 -26.89 -3.64 12.09
CA TYR A 388 -26.99 -3.75 10.64
C TYR A 388 -28.35 -3.27 10.13
N LEU A 389 -29.46 -3.77 10.69
CA LEU A 389 -30.82 -3.36 10.29
C LEU A 389 -31.07 -1.88 10.58
N ASP A 390 -30.58 -1.37 11.72
CA ASP A 390 -30.71 0.05 12.06
C ASP A 390 -29.93 0.94 11.07
N ALA A 391 -28.73 0.56 10.69
CA ALA A 391 -27.92 1.28 9.71
C ALA A 391 -28.56 1.24 8.32
N LEU A 392 -29.04 0.08 7.88
CA LEU A 392 -29.75 -0.07 6.60
C LEU A 392 -31.03 0.78 6.57
N TYR A 393 -31.78 0.80 7.66
CA TYR A 393 -32.98 1.64 7.79
C TYR A 393 -32.63 3.14 7.68
N ARG A 394 -31.56 3.60 8.35
CA ARG A 394 -31.09 4.98 8.24
C ARG A 394 -30.69 5.33 6.81
N LEU A 395 -29.93 4.46 6.14
CA LEU A 395 -29.54 4.65 4.75
C LEU A 395 -30.79 4.69 3.83
N SER A 396 -31.80 3.86 4.08
CA SER A 396 -33.06 3.88 3.32
C SER A 396 -33.84 5.17 3.47
N ARG A 397 -33.75 5.85 4.63
CA ARG A 397 -34.39 7.14 4.85
C ARG A 397 -33.88 8.21 3.90
N TYR A 398 -32.58 8.22 3.59
CA TYR A 398 -32.04 9.20 2.64
C TYR A 398 -32.65 9.10 1.25
N LEU A 399 -33.18 7.92 0.84
CA LEU A 399 -33.91 7.75 -0.40
C LEU A 399 -35.40 8.18 -0.29
N ARG A 400 -35.93 8.37 0.91
CA ARG A 400 -37.32 8.77 1.14
C ARG A 400 -37.47 10.25 1.53
N GLU A 401 -36.43 10.83 2.06
CA GLU A 401 -36.42 12.25 2.45
C GLU A 401 -36.19 13.11 1.19
N GLU A 402 -37.24 13.77 0.75
CA GLU A 402 -37.26 14.57 -0.48
C GLU A 402 -36.16 15.65 -0.49
N ASP A 403 -35.93 16.31 0.65
CA ASP A 403 -34.88 17.33 0.80
C ASP A 403 -33.48 16.75 0.57
N VAL A 404 -33.22 15.52 1.04
CA VAL A 404 -31.92 14.86 0.89
C VAL A 404 -31.69 14.45 -0.54
N LEU A 405 -32.70 13.81 -1.16
CA LEU A 405 -32.66 13.46 -2.59
C LEU A 405 -32.46 14.69 -3.45
N TRP A 406 -33.19 15.77 -3.14
CA TRP A 406 -33.07 17.01 -3.88
C TRP A 406 -31.65 17.60 -3.79
N ARG A 407 -31.02 17.62 -2.62
CA ARG A 407 -29.64 18.10 -2.43
C ARG A 407 -28.63 17.24 -3.19
N ILE A 408 -28.73 15.92 -3.09
CA ILE A 408 -27.87 15.01 -3.85
C ILE A 408 -28.12 15.20 -5.35
N ALA A 409 -29.38 15.34 -5.78
CA ALA A 409 -29.76 15.58 -7.15
C ALA A 409 -29.30 16.94 -7.65
N GLN A 410 -29.33 17.98 -6.84
CA GLN A 410 -28.84 19.32 -7.19
C GLN A 410 -27.33 19.31 -7.42
N GLU A 411 -26.56 18.65 -6.58
CA GLU A 411 -25.13 18.47 -6.79
C GLU A 411 -24.84 17.57 -8.00
N SER A 412 -25.83 16.75 -8.44
CA SER A 412 -25.73 15.91 -9.63
C SER A 412 -26.36 16.52 -10.88
N SER A 413 -27.29 17.48 -10.77
CA SER A 413 -28.12 17.96 -11.89
C SER A 413 -27.48 19.05 -12.76
N GLU A 414 -26.44 19.74 -12.28
CA GLU A 414 -25.73 20.69 -13.12
C GLU A 414 -24.87 20.02 -14.21
N LEU A 415 -25.28 18.95 -14.84
CA LEU A 415 -24.48 17.89 -15.41
C LEU A 415 -24.04 18.04 -16.85
N ILE A 416 -22.85 17.50 -17.05
CA ILE A 416 -22.32 16.97 -18.30
C ILE A 416 -22.56 15.44 -18.31
N ASP A 417 -22.94 14.87 -19.45
CA ASP A 417 -23.17 13.43 -19.64
C ASP A 417 -21.95 12.57 -19.26
N GLU A 418 -22.19 11.30 -18.85
CA GLU A 418 -21.11 10.38 -18.41
C GLU A 418 -19.98 10.23 -19.45
N GLU A 419 -20.29 10.23 -20.73
CA GLU A 419 -19.30 10.21 -21.83
C GLU A 419 -18.37 11.45 -21.84
N HIS A 420 -18.84 12.58 -21.33
CA HIS A 420 -18.04 13.80 -21.25
C HIS A 420 -17.17 13.87 -19.98
N VAL A 421 -17.52 13.12 -18.93
CA VAL A 421 -16.72 13.11 -17.69
C VAL A 421 -15.40 12.38 -17.88
N GLU A 422 -15.39 11.28 -18.64
CA GLU A 422 -14.14 10.58 -18.98
C GLU A 422 -13.25 11.43 -19.89
N SER A 423 -13.82 12.11 -20.88
CA SER A 423 -13.06 13.02 -21.76
C SER A 423 -12.54 14.26 -21.02
N TYR A 424 -13.22 14.73 -19.97
CA TYR A 424 -12.75 15.85 -19.13
C TYR A 424 -11.62 15.47 -18.19
N ILE A 425 -11.47 14.18 -17.88
CA ILE A 425 -10.33 13.66 -17.07
C ILE A 425 -9.09 13.48 -17.94
N GLU A 426 -9.26 13.19 -19.22
CA GLU A 426 -8.16 13.02 -20.19
C GLU A 426 -7.68 14.33 -20.82
N ASP A 427 -8.56 15.33 -20.98
CA ASP A 427 -8.15 16.64 -21.48
C ASP A 427 -7.53 17.50 -20.36
N ASP A 428 -6.29 17.84 -20.53
CA ASP A 428 -5.40 18.70 -19.69
C ASP A 428 -5.94 20.14 -19.48
N TYR A 429 -7.26 20.38 -19.54
CA TYR A 429 -7.80 21.71 -19.62
C TYR A 429 -9.05 22.03 -18.84
N LYS A 430 -9.02 23.12 -18.26
CA LYS A 430 -9.99 23.98 -17.56
C LYS A 430 -9.92 23.76 -16.05
N GLY A 431 -9.30 24.71 -15.44
CA GLY A 431 -9.16 25.07 -14.04
C GLY A 431 -9.62 24.03 -13.00
N GLU A 432 -8.81 23.81 -12.01
CA GLU A 432 -9.06 22.96 -10.83
C GLU A 432 -10.52 23.00 -10.32
N LYS A 433 -11.20 24.15 -10.55
CA LYS A 433 -12.60 24.40 -10.16
C LYS A 433 -13.62 23.61 -11.01
N ASP A 434 -13.40 23.45 -12.30
CA ASP A 434 -14.32 22.73 -13.18
C ASP A 434 -14.14 21.21 -13.07
N ARG A 435 -12.89 20.74 -12.88
CA ARG A 435 -12.57 19.36 -12.55
C ARG A 435 -13.22 18.95 -11.23
N ARG A 436 -13.16 19.81 -10.22
CA ARG A 436 -13.77 19.58 -8.91
C ARG A 436 -15.30 19.47 -9.01
N LYS A 437 -15.96 20.33 -9.80
CA LYS A 437 -17.40 20.26 -10.05
C LYS A 437 -17.81 18.95 -10.74
N ALA A 438 -17.10 18.53 -11.78
CA ALA A 438 -17.38 17.30 -12.49
C ALA A 438 -17.27 16.06 -11.58
N LEU A 439 -16.21 16.00 -10.74
CA LEU A 439 -16.04 14.94 -9.75
C LEU A 439 -17.17 14.91 -8.71
N LEU A 440 -17.56 16.06 -8.17
CA LEU A 440 -18.67 16.19 -7.23
C LEU A 440 -19.95 15.57 -7.77
N LYS A 441 -20.30 15.89 -9.02
CA LYS A 441 -21.51 15.42 -9.68
C LYS A 441 -21.49 13.93 -9.92
N SER A 442 -20.41 13.42 -10.48
CA SER A 442 -20.21 11.99 -10.73
C SER A 442 -20.35 11.19 -9.43
N GLU A 443 -19.75 11.68 -8.33
CA GLU A 443 -19.83 10.98 -7.04
C GLU A 443 -21.20 11.09 -6.38
N ALA A 444 -21.90 12.22 -6.50
CA ALA A 444 -23.27 12.35 -5.99
C ALA A 444 -24.24 11.39 -6.70
N GLN A 445 -24.16 11.28 -8.04
CA GLN A 445 -24.93 10.30 -8.80
C GLN A 445 -24.59 8.86 -8.42
N ARG A 446 -23.31 8.59 -8.23
CA ARG A 446 -22.85 7.28 -7.78
C ARG A 446 -23.46 6.92 -6.43
N ILE A 447 -23.49 7.84 -5.46
CA ILE A 447 -24.12 7.62 -4.15
C ILE A 447 -25.59 7.26 -4.29
N LEU A 448 -26.36 7.97 -5.09
CA LEU A 448 -27.78 7.64 -5.32
C LEU A 448 -27.96 6.23 -5.86
N ARG A 449 -27.17 5.83 -6.87
CA ARG A 449 -27.22 4.48 -7.43
C ARG A 449 -26.86 3.40 -6.40
N LEU A 450 -25.81 3.65 -5.61
CA LEU A 450 -25.35 2.72 -4.58
C LEU A 450 -26.37 2.55 -3.45
N LEU A 451 -26.96 3.65 -2.97
CA LEU A 451 -28.02 3.61 -1.96
C LEU A 451 -29.25 2.83 -2.45
N TYR A 452 -29.68 3.11 -3.69
CA TYR A 452 -30.80 2.40 -4.28
C TYR A 452 -30.52 0.89 -4.41
N HIS A 453 -29.31 0.53 -4.83
CA HIS A 453 -28.92 -0.86 -5.00
C HIS A 453 -28.88 -1.60 -3.65
N LEU A 454 -28.29 -1.00 -2.62
CA LEU A 454 -28.23 -1.56 -1.27
C LEU A 454 -29.62 -1.78 -0.67
N VAL A 455 -30.49 -0.77 -0.74
CA VAL A 455 -31.85 -0.84 -0.16
C VAL A 455 -32.74 -1.84 -0.89
N LYS A 456 -32.48 -2.09 -2.19
CA LYS A 456 -33.24 -3.09 -2.96
C LYS A 456 -32.81 -4.52 -2.67
N GLN A 457 -31.56 -4.73 -2.26
CA GLN A 457 -31.01 -6.07 -1.98
C GLN A 457 -31.09 -6.49 -0.50
N GLY A 458 -31.17 -5.55 0.43
CA GLY A 458 -31.35 -5.77 1.88
C GLY A 458 -32.82 -5.71 2.27
#